data_59e5eaa23bcb65a54a499a9b664c23d1
#
_entry.id   59e5eaa23bcb65a54a499a9b664c23d1
#
_cell.length_a   1.000
_cell.length_b   1.000
_cell.length_c   1.000
_cell.angle_alpha   90.00
_cell.angle_beta   90.00
_cell.angle_gamma   90.00
#
_symmetry.space_group_name_H-M   'P 1'
#
loop_
_entity.id
_entity.type
_entity.pdbx_description
1 polymer ?
#
loop_
_entity_poly.entity_id
_entity_poly.type
_entity_poly.pdbx_seq_one_letter_code
_entity_poly.pdbx_strand_id
1 'polypeptide(L)'
;VASPDSEAVPVVGPGHTFASVTDKISSITLQRRTPRGWFLGFAFAFSLTMVLLTSLTWLVVKGTGIWGINVPVAWGFAIINFVWWIGIGHAGTLISAILLLLRQDWRTSINRFAEAMTLFAVACAGIYPVFHTGRPWYAIYWLMPYPNTMGLWPQWRSPLIWDVFAVSTYATVSAMFWFVGLIPDFATLRDRAKSTPFKIVYGMLAMGWRGSARHWHNYETAYLLLAGLATPLVISVHTVVSWDFAVGLVPGWHATIFPPYFVAGAIYAGFAMVLTLAIPLRKFYGLEDFITMRHLENMAKVMLATGLIVGYGYMVEAFMAWYSGNPNEGFMILNRMRGPYAPFYWALIFCNIVTPQFLWIKNVRTSVPGLFVIAMIVNAGMWLERFVIVVTSLHRDFLPSSWGHYTPTFWDWSTYIGTIGLFLTLLFLFVRFLPVISISEMRTILPGAQVEEEHR
;
A
#
# COMPACT_ATOMS: atom_id res chain seq x y z
N VAL A 1 21.15 -12.62 26.53
CA VAL A 1 20.67 -13.86 27.17
C VAL A 1 19.15 -13.73 27.24
N ALA A 2 18.42 -14.34 26.28
CA ALA A 2 16.98 -14.42 26.31
C ALA A 2 16.56 -15.46 27.37
N SER A 3 15.57 -15.11 28.18
CA SER A 3 14.97 -16.02 29.16
C SER A 3 14.28 -17.21 28.44
N PRO A 4 14.33 -18.44 28.99
CA PRO A 4 13.78 -19.65 28.34
C PRO A 4 12.26 -19.78 28.30
N ASP A 5 11.49 -18.81 28.76
CA ASP A 5 10.07 -18.95 29.09
C ASP A 5 9.10 -18.17 28.21
N SER A 6 9.38 -18.05 26.91
CA SER A 6 8.30 -17.79 25.95
C SER A 6 8.35 -18.85 24.86
N GLU A 7 7.55 -19.89 24.95
CA GLU A 7 7.17 -20.68 23.79
C GLU A 7 6.68 -19.72 22.72
N ALA A 8 7.54 -19.41 21.75
CA ALA A 8 7.23 -18.46 20.72
C ALA A 8 6.05 -19.03 19.93
N VAL A 9 4.95 -18.31 19.84
CA VAL A 9 3.77 -18.69 19.04
C VAL A 9 4.26 -19.15 17.67
N PRO A 10 3.91 -20.37 17.22
CA PRO A 10 4.42 -20.89 15.96
C PRO A 10 4.00 -20.04 14.76
N VAL A 11 4.77 -20.08 13.68
CA VAL A 11 4.42 -19.40 12.42
C VAL A 11 3.19 -20.06 11.81
N VAL A 12 3.11 -21.40 11.87
CA VAL A 12 1.95 -22.19 11.41
C VAL A 12 1.39 -22.97 12.61
N GLY A 13 0.08 -23.03 12.75
CA GLY A 13 -0.57 -23.82 13.76
C GLY A 13 -0.15 -25.31 13.69
N PRO A 14 -0.18 -26.04 14.81
CA PRO A 14 0.25 -27.42 14.88
C PRO A 14 -0.68 -28.35 14.06
N GLY A 15 -0.15 -29.52 13.65
CA GLY A 15 -0.93 -30.59 13.02
C GLY A 15 -1.17 -30.44 11.52
N HIS A 16 -0.60 -29.44 10.87
CA HIS A 16 -0.69 -29.28 9.42
C HIS A 16 0.30 -30.17 8.66
N THR A 17 -0.17 -30.78 7.57
CA THR A 17 0.61 -31.54 6.60
C THR A 17 0.63 -30.82 5.26
N PHE A 18 1.50 -31.24 4.33
CA PHE A 18 1.53 -30.72 2.95
C PHE A 18 0.15 -30.78 2.27
N ALA A 19 -0.59 -31.89 2.51
CA ALA A 19 -1.93 -32.07 1.97
C ALA A 19 -2.93 -31.08 2.60
N SER A 20 -2.97 -30.99 3.94
CA SER A 20 -3.93 -30.13 4.64
C SER A 20 -3.75 -28.64 4.30
N VAL A 21 -2.51 -28.16 4.20
CA VAL A 21 -2.19 -26.79 3.74
C VAL A 21 -2.74 -26.55 2.33
N THR A 22 -2.44 -27.47 1.42
CA THR A 22 -2.88 -27.35 0.03
C THR A 22 -4.41 -27.40 -0.07
N ASP A 23 -5.07 -28.31 0.67
CA ASP A 23 -6.52 -28.46 0.66
C ASP A 23 -7.20 -27.19 1.22
N LYS A 24 -6.73 -26.69 2.33
CA LYS A 24 -7.30 -25.49 2.95
C LYS A 24 -7.21 -24.26 2.04
N ILE A 25 -6.03 -23.96 1.51
CA ILE A 25 -5.83 -22.75 0.70
C ILE A 25 -6.53 -22.88 -0.67
N SER A 26 -6.38 -24.03 -1.37
CA SER A 26 -7.02 -24.24 -2.66
C SER A 26 -8.54 -24.31 -2.58
N SER A 27 -9.12 -24.78 -1.46
CA SER A 27 -10.56 -24.86 -1.27
C SER A 27 -11.24 -23.48 -1.27
N ILE A 28 -10.56 -22.44 -0.80
CA ILE A 28 -11.08 -21.05 -0.82
C ILE A 28 -11.32 -20.62 -2.28
N THR A 29 -10.34 -20.84 -3.15
CA THR A 29 -10.37 -20.43 -4.56
C THR A 29 -11.27 -21.36 -5.40
N LEU A 30 -11.22 -22.69 -5.16
CA LEU A 30 -11.89 -23.70 -5.97
C LEU A 30 -13.29 -24.08 -5.47
N GLN A 31 -13.84 -23.39 -4.49
CA GLN A 31 -15.17 -23.67 -3.97
C GLN A 31 -16.25 -23.54 -5.04
N ARG A 32 -17.16 -24.52 -5.12
CA ARG A 32 -18.23 -24.55 -6.13
C ARG A 32 -19.26 -23.42 -5.98
N ARG A 33 -19.60 -23.09 -4.75
CA ARG A 33 -20.58 -22.04 -4.44
C ARG A 33 -19.91 -20.89 -3.72
N THR A 34 -19.97 -19.71 -4.30
CA THR A 34 -19.49 -18.49 -3.67
C THR A 34 -20.40 -18.14 -2.48
N PRO A 35 -19.85 -17.86 -1.30
CA PRO A 35 -20.64 -17.49 -0.11
C PRO A 35 -21.50 -16.24 -0.37
N ARG A 36 -22.70 -16.19 0.21
CA ARG A 36 -23.59 -15.01 0.09
C ARG A 36 -22.93 -13.73 0.57
N GLY A 37 -22.15 -13.82 1.66
CA GLY A 37 -21.42 -12.67 2.20
C GLY A 37 -20.41 -12.08 1.21
N TRP A 38 -19.78 -12.92 0.37
CA TRP A 38 -18.90 -12.44 -0.68
C TRP A 38 -19.66 -11.61 -1.72
N PHE A 39 -20.83 -12.07 -2.17
CA PHE A 39 -21.66 -11.34 -3.14
C PHE A 39 -22.12 -10.00 -2.59
N LEU A 40 -22.51 -9.93 -1.33
CA LEU A 40 -22.92 -8.67 -0.70
C LEU A 40 -21.74 -7.70 -0.59
N GLY A 41 -20.59 -8.17 -0.12
CA GLY A 41 -19.38 -7.36 -0.04
C GLY A 41 -18.89 -6.90 -1.41
N PHE A 42 -18.86 -7.79 -2.39
CA PHE A 42 -18.50 -7.46 -3.77
C PHE A 42 -19.48 -6.45 -4.40
N ALA A 43 -20.78 -6.65 -4.25
CA ALA A 43 -21.79 -5.73 -4.78
C ALA A 43 -21.66 -4.34 -4.17
N PHE A 44 -21.39 -4.25 -2.85
CA PHE A 44 -21.11 -2.98 -2.19
C PHE A 44 -19.85 -2.31 -2.74
N ALA A 45 -18.72 -3.03 -2.81
CA ALA A 45 -17.47 -2.51 -3.35
C ALA A 45 -17.63 -2.09 -4.82
N PHE A 46 -18.29 -2.90 -5.63
CA PHE A 46 -18.54 -2.61 -7.03
C PHE A 46 -19.46 -1.40 -7.23
N SER A 47 -20.47 -1.19 -6.37
CA SER A 47 -21.31 0.02 -6.45
C SER A 47 -20.50 1.28 -6.15
N LEU A 48 -19.54 1.24 -5.22
CA LEU A 48 -18.61 2.35 -5.01
C LEU A 48 -17.67 2.55 -6.21
N THR A 49 -17.26 1.48 -6.89
CA THR A 49 -16.50 1.60 -8.14
C THR A 49 -17.33 2.27 -9.24
N MET A 50 -18.65 2.04 -9.29
CA MET A 50 -19.53 2.75 -10.23
C MET A 50 -19.63 4.24 -9.88
N VAL A 51 -19.59 4.61 -8.60
CA VAL A 51 -19.48 6.02 -8.17
C VAL A 51 -18.17 6.64 -8.70
N LEU A 52 -17.03 5.91 -8.65
CA LEU A 52 -15.78 6.37 -9.25
C LEU A 52 -15.94 6.63 -10.75
N LEU A 53 -16.47 5.66 -11.49
CA LEU A 53 -16.65 5.80 -12.93
C LEU A 53 -17.54 7.00 -13.29
N THR A 54 -18.61 7.20 -12.54
CA THR A 54 -19.50 8.37 -12.69
C THR A 54 -18.74 9.67 -12.42
N SER A 55 -17.96 9.72 -11.35
CA SER A 55 -17.18 10.91 -10.98
C SER A 55 -16.12 11.24 -12.03
N LEU A 56 -15.40 10.24 -12.54
CA LEU A 56 -14.41 10.44 -13.59
C LEU A 56 -15.05 10.85 -14.93
N THR A 57 -16.18 10.25 -15.28
CA THR A 57 -16.92 10.64 -16.48
C THR A 57 -17.36 12.11 -16.38
N TRP A 58 -17.91 12.51 -15.25
CA TRP A 58 -18.32 13.89 -15.02
C TRP A 58 -17.14 14.87 -15.02
N LEU A 59 -16.01 14.46 -14.44
CA LEU A 59 -14.76 15.20 -14.50
C LEU A 59 -14.29 15.45 -15.94
N VAL A 60 -14.31 14.42 -16.79
CA VAL A 60 -13.91 14.53 -18.19
C VAL A 60 -14.83 15.50 -18.96
N VAL A 61 -16.14 15.47 -18.68
CA VAL A 61 -17.12 16.35 -19.34
C VAL A 61 -17.00 17.79 -18.88
N LYS A 62 -16.92 18.02 -17.56
CA LYS A 62 -16.96 19.36 -16.95
C LYS A 62 -15.58 19.98 -16.68
N GLY A 63 -14.53 19.17 -16.59
CA GLY A 63 -13.20 19.59 -16.20
C GLY A 63 -13.01 19.68 -14.67
N THR A 64 -11.86 20.17 -14.24
CA THR A 64 -11.46 20.25 -12.82
C THR A 64 -12.32 21.17 -11.97
N GLY A 65 -13.13 22.02 -12.57
CA GLY A 65 -14.06 22.93 -11.87
C GLY A 65 -15.13 22.22 -11.03
N ILE A 66 -15.29 20.91 -11.13
CA ILE A 66 -16.17 20.13 -10.24
C ILE A 66 -15.54 19.88 -8.86
N TRP A 67 -14.24 19.98 -8.73
CA TRP A 67 -13.49 19.83 -7.50
C TRP A 67 -13.34 21.16 -6.75
N GLY A 68 -13.08 21.09 -5.44
CA GLY A 68 -12.88 22.27 -4.60
C GLY A 68 -11.55 23.00 -4.79
N ILE A 69 -10.75 22.61 -5.78
CA ILE A 69 -9.46 23.25 -6.07
C ILE A 69 -9.64 24.71 -6.50
N ASN A 70 -8.67 25.54 -6.15
CA ASN A 70 -8.65 26.95 -6.48
C ASN A 70 -7.22 27.41 -6.81
N VAL A 71 -7.02 28.70 -7.06
CA VAL A 71 -5.71 29.21 -7.48
C VAL A 71 -4.58 28.89 -6.48
N PRO A 72 -4.71 29.13 -5.13
CA PRO A 72 -3.65 28.77 -4.22
C PRO A 72 -3.56 27.24 -3.99
N VAL A 73 -4.68 26.54 -3.90
CA VAL A 73 -4.74 25.10 -3.65
C VAL A 73 -5.15 24.37 -4.92
N ALA A 74 -4.23 24.31 -5.88
CA ALA A 74 -4.41 23.57 -7.12
C ALA A 74 -4.22 22.05 -6.91
N TRP A 75 -3.51 21.65 -5.88
CA TRP A 75 -3.31 20.26 -5.46
C TRP A 75 -4.24 19.92 -4.28
N GLY A 76 -5.44 19.46 -4.58
CA GLY A 76 -6.43 19.03 -3.61
C GLY A 76 -6.45 17.52 -3.42
N PHE A 77 -7.63 16.95 -3.27
CA PHE A 77 -7.81 15.51 -3.03
C PHE A 77 -7.14 14.61 -4.07
N ALA A 78 -7.03 15.03 -5.33
CA ALA A 78 -6.40 14.22 -6.35
C ALA A 78 -4.96 13.85 -5.98
N ILE A 79 -4.14 14.82 -5.59
CA ILE A 79 -2.74 14.57 -5.22
C ILE A 79 -2.63 13.95 -3.82
N ILE A 80 -3.46 14.39 -2.86
CA ILE A 80 -3.52 13.78 -1.52
C ILE A 80 -3.76 12.27 -1.63
N ASN A 81 -4.75 11.86 -2.41
CA ASN A 81 -5.11 10.46 -2.57
C ASN A 81 -4.07 9.68 -3.40
N PHE A 82 -3.45 10.30 -4.41
CA PHE A 82 -2.32 9.70 -5.12
C PHE A 82 -1.21 9.29 -4.16
N VAL A 83 -0.73 10.24 -3.35
CA VAL A 83 0.38 9.99 -2.42
C VAL A 83 -0.01 8.99 -1.32
N TRP A 84 -1.27 9.02 -0.87
CA TRP A 84 -1.77 8.05 0.11
C TRP A 84 -1.82 6.63 -0.44
N TRP A 85 -2.38 6.44 -1.63
CA TRP A 85 -2.47 5.12 -2.27
C TRP A 85 -1.10 4.54 -2.62
N ILE A 86 -0.19 5.36 -3.15
CA ILE A 86 1.16 4.87 -3.47
C ILE A 86 1.90 4.48 -2.18
N GLY A 87 1.70 5.19 -1.07
CA GLY A 87 2.23 4.84 0.23
C GLY A 87 1.74 3.48 0.74
N ILE A 88 0.44 3.19 0.62
CA ILE A 88 -0.13 1.90 1.00
C ILE A 88 0.52 0.75 0.21
N GLY A 89 0.80 0.93 -1.06
CA GLY A 89 1.41 -0.09 -1.90
C GLY A 89 2.78 -0.58 -1.43
N HIS A 90 3.53 0.23 -0.69
CA HIS A 90 4.91 -0.07 -0.31
C HIS A 90 5.08 -1.27 0.61
N ALA A 91 4.17 -1.49 1.55
CA ALA A 91 4.31 -2.59 2.51
C ALA A 91 4.25 -3.96 1.87
N GLY A 92 3.48 -4.14 0.81
CA GLY A 92 3.41 -5.43 0.14
C GLY A 92 4.75 -5.85 -0.45
N THR A 93 5.42 -4.95 -1.16
CA THR A 93 6.76 -5.23 -1.70
C THR A 93 7.80 -5.37 -0.59
N LEU A 94 7.70 -4.57 0.50
CA LEU A 94 8.59 -4.71 1.65
C LEU A 94 8.44 -6.08 2.30
N ILE A 95 7.21 -6.53 2.57
CA ILE A 95 6.93 -7.83 3.17
C ILE A 95 7.47 -8.95 2.27
N SER A 96 7.22 -8.87 0.98
CA SER A 96 7.59 -9.93 0.06
C SER A 96 9.08 -9.95 -0.27
N ALA A 97 9.68 -8.80 -0.57
CA ALA A 97 11.06 -8.71 -1.02
C ALA A 97 12.05 -8.57 0.16
N ILE A 98 11.90 -7.56 1.01
CA ILE A 98 12.88 -7.32 2.08
C ILE A 98 12.87 -8.43 3.12
N LEU A 99 11.69 -8.90 3.55
CA LEU A 99 11.63 -10.01 4.51
C LEU A 99 12.10 -11.33 3.89
N LEU A 100 11.98 -11.51 2.56
CA LEU A 100 12.59 -12.63 1.86
C LEU A 100 14.11 -12.57 1.94
N LEU A 101 14.72 -11.44 1.61
CA LEU A 101 16.17 -11.25 1.68
C LEU A 101 16.70 -11.39 3.11
N LEU A 102 15.91 -11.00 4.11
CA LEU A 102 16.20 -11.17 5.53
C LEU A 102 15.85 -12.57 6.06
N ARG A 103 15.42 -13.50 5.21
CA ARG A 103 15.05 -14.89 5.55
C ARG A 103 14.05 -14.99 6.70
N GLN A 104 13.01 -14.14 6.68
CA GLN A 104 11.97 -14.12 7.71
C GLN A 104 10.82 -15.07 7.33
N ASP A 105 10.65 -16.17 8.05
CA ASP A 105 9.64 -17.21 7.75
C ASP A 105 8.20 -16.71 7.91
N TRP A 106 7.94 -15.78 8.85
CA TRP A 106 6.59 -15.29 9.09
C TRP A 106 6.01 -14.50 7.91
N ARG A 107 6.81 -14.07 6.93
CA ARG A 107 6.31 -13.41 5.72
C ARG A 107 5.43 -14.33 4.84
N THR A 108 5.69 -15.65 4.84
CA THR A 108 5.08 -16.62 3.91
C THR A 108 3.56 -16.68 3.98
N SER A 109 2.99 -16.38 5.14
CA SER A 109 1.53 -16.37 5.34
C SER A 109 0.84 -15.09 4.86
N ILE A 110 1.59 -14.00 4.70
CA ILE A 110 1.02 -12.68 4.42
C ILE A 110 1.54 -12.06 3.11
N ASN A 111 2.64 -12.58 2.55
CA ASN A 111 3.27 -11.99 1.36
C ASN A 111 2.31 -11.92 0.17
N ARG A 112 1.59 -12.99 -0.13
CA ARG A 112 0.75 -13.10 -1.32
C ARG A 112 -0.36 -12.06 -1.39
N PHE A 113 -1.11 -11.88 -0.30
CA PHE A 113 -2.14 -10.85 -0.31
C PHE A 113 -1.57 -9.44 -0.16
N ALA A 114 -0.42 -9.28 0.48
CA ALA A 114 0.27 -8.01 0.57
C ALA A 114 0.80 -7.55 -0.80
N GLU A 115 1.35 -8.46 -1.62
CA GLU A 115 1.73 -8.20 -3.01
C GLU A 115 0.52 -7.79 -3.86
N ALA A 116 -0.60 -8.51 -3.73
CA ALA A 116 -1.84 -8.17 -4.42
C ALA A 116 -2.36 -6.77 -3.99
N MET A 117 -2.32 -6.47 -2.70
CA MET A 117 -2.66 -5.16 -2.16
C MET A 117 -1.82 -4.05 -2.78
N THR A 118 -0.52 -4.28 -2.98
CA THR A 118 0.37 -3.34 -3.68
C THR A 118 -0.16 -3.00 -5.07
N LEU A 119 -0.49 -4.00 -5.88
CA LEU A 119 -0.97 -3.77 -7.24
C LEU A 119 -2.32 -3.04 -7.26
N PHE A 120 -3.21 -3.35 -6.33
CA PHE A 120 -4.50 -2.67 -6.23
C PHE A 120 -4.34 -1.22 -5.79
N ALA A 121 -3.45 -0.96 -4.85
CA ALA A 121 -3.12 0.40 -4.40
C ALA A 121 -2.46 1.22 -5.51
N VAL A 122 -1.53 0.63 -6.26
CA VAL A 122 -0.88 1.29 -7.41
C VAL A 122 -1.89 1.55 -8.54
N ALA A 123 -2.83 0.64 -8.79
CA ALA A 123 -3.90 0.86 -9.76
C ALA A 123 -4.79 2.05 -9.35
N CYS A 124 -5.16 2.15 -8.06
CA CYS A 124 -5.89 3.30 -7.53
C CYS A 124 -5.07 4.59 -7.60
N ALA A 125 -3.77 4.54 -7.25
CA ALA A 125 -2.87 5.67 -7.33
C ALA A 125 -2.74 6.19 -8.76
N GLY A 126 -2.56 5.29 -9.74
CA GLY A 126 -2.36 5.64 -11.15
C GLY A 126 -3.51 6.39 -11.81
N ILE A 127 -4.73 6.31 -11.25
CA ILE A 127 -5.88 7.07 -11.74
C ILE A 127 -5.64 8.58 -11.57
N TYR A 128 -5.08 9.00 -10.46
CA TYR A 128 -4.98 10.42 -10.11
C TYR A 128 -4.04 11.22 -11.03
N PRO A 129 -2.79 10.80 -11.33
CA PRO A 129 -1.93 11.51 -12.29
C PRO A 129 -2.56 11.63 -13.68
N VAL A 130 -3.34 10.64 -14.10
CA VAL A 130 -4.01 10.63 -15.40
C VAL A 130 -5.18 11.61 -15.45
N PHE A 131 -5.94 11.75 -14.35
CA PHE A 131 -7.18 12.51 -14.31
C PHE A 131 -7.09 13.86 -13.59
N HIS A 132 -6.01 14.15 -12.83
CA HIS A 132 -5.90 15.41 -12.06
C HIS A 132 -5.93 16.67 -12.92
N THR A 133 -5.58 16.57 -14.19
CA THR A 133 -5.69 17.65 -15.18
C THR A 133 -7.12 17.83 -15.71
N GLY A 134 -8.08 17.03 -15.24
CA GLY A 134 -9.48 17.01 -15.63
C GLY A 134 -9.78 16.18 -16.86
N ARG A 135 -8.83 16.09 -17.80
CA ARG A 135 -9.00 15.35 -19.04
C ARG A 135 -7.76 14.50 -19.33
N PRO A 136 -7.91 13.16 -19.46
CA PRO A 136 -6.78 12.23 -19.56
C PRO A 136 -5.82 12.52 -20.73
N TRP A 137 -6.34 13.02 -21.85
CA TRP A 137 -5.51 13.30 -23.03
C TRP A 137 -4.52 14.44 -22.82
N TYR A 138 -4.74 15.36 -21.87
CA TYR A 138 -3.74 16.36 -21.51
C TYR A 138 -2.50 15.71 -20.90
N ALA A 139 -2.68 14.75 -20.00
CA ALA A 139 -1.58 14.07 -19.36
C ALA A 139 -0.91 13.05 -20.29
N ILE A 140 -1.69 12.22 -21.01
CA ILE A 140 -1.18 11.07 -21.76
C ILE A 140 -0.74 11.46 -23.17
N TYR A 141 -1.52 12.28 -23.86
CA TYR A 141 -1.31 12.55 -25.28
C TYR A 141 -0.52 13.84 -25.53
N TRP A 142 -0.76 14.91 -24.77
CA TRP A 142 -0.16 16.21 -25.02
C TRP A 142 1.11 16.47 -24.23
N LEU A 143 1.25 15.91 -23.03
CA LEU A 143 2.41 16.12 -22.18
C LEU A 143 3.43 14.99 -22.25
N MET A 144 3.01 13.75 -22.44
CA MET A 144 3.90 12.61 -22.30
C MET A 144 4.52 12.07 -23.57
N PRO A 145 3.97 12.06 -24.81
CA PRO A 145 4.83 11.81 -25.94
C PRO A 145 5.81 12.97 -26.08
N TYR A 146 7.07 12.65 -26.18
CA TYR A 146 8.15 13.62 -26.25
C TYR A 146 8.84 13.59 -27.61
N PRO A 147 9.01 14.73 -28.32
CA PRO A 147 8.41 16.04 -28.07
C PRO A 147 6.89 16.00 -28.16
N ASN A 148 6.18 16.76 -27.30
CA ASN A 148 4.73 16.73 -27.27
C ASN A 148 4.07 17.57 -28.37
N THR A 149 2.78 17.33 -28.62
CA THR A 149 2.02 18.01 -29.69
C THR A 149 1.79 19.50 -29.42
N MET A 150 2.06 19.99 -28.22
CA MET A 150 2.00 21.42 -27.87
C MET A 150 3.31 22.16 -28.18
N GLY A 151 4.33 21.47 -28.70
CA GLY A 151 5.65 22.03 -28.96
C GLY A 151 6.47 22.35 -27.70
N LEU A 152 6.06 21.81 -26.56
CA LEU A 152 6.75 22.00 -25.29
C LEU A 152 7.61 20.78 -24.98
N TRP A 153 8.80 21.00 -24.47
CA TRP A 153 9.66 19.94 -23.98
C TRP A 153 9.37 19.66 -22.52
N PRO A 154 9.26 18.37 -22.07
CA PRO A 154 9.14 18.05 -20.67
C PRO A 154 10.27 18.63 -19.85
N GLN A 155 9.95 19.16 -18.67
CA GLN A 155 10.98 19.64 -17.73
C GLN A 155 11.61 18.43 -17.01
N TRP A 156 12.68 17.89 -17.61
CA TRP A 156 13.39 16.70 -17.09
C TRP A 156 14.00 16.86 -15.69
N ARG A 157 14.12 18.09 -15.20
CA ARG A 157 14.57 18.38 -13.83
C ARG A 157 13.43 18.35 -12.80
N SER A 158 12.19 18.19 -13.25
CA SER A 158 11.03 18.13 -12.36
C SER A 158 10.83 16.72 -11.78
N PRO A 159 10.66 16.56 -10.46
CA PRO A 159 10.29 15.28 -9.86
C PRO A 159 8.98 14.72 -10.39
N LEU A 160 8.03 15.56 -10.79
CA LEU A 160 6.74 15.12 -11.37
C LEU A 160 6.91 14.25 -12.62
N ILE A 161 7.96 14.50 -13.43
CA ILE A 161 8.23 13.64 -14.57
C ILE A 161 8.95 12.35 -14.14
N TRP A 162 9.76 12.42 -13.09
CA TRP A 162 10.44 11.24 -12.54
C TRP A 162 9.45 10.27 -11.90
N ASP A 163 8.35 10.78 -11.33
CA ASP A 163 7.27 9.95 -10.78
C ASP A 163 6.65 9.04 -11.84
N VAL A 164 6.49 9.51 -13.06
CA VAL A 164 5.94 8.68 -14.15
C VAL A 164 6.80 7.44 -14.37
N PHE A 165 8.12 7.59 -14.39
CA PHE A 165 9.05 6.48 -14.56
C PHE A 165 9.14 5.63 -13.29
N ALA A 166 9.23 6.26 -12.13
CA ALA A 166 9.34 5.55 -10.85
C ALA A 166 8.10 4.69 -10.58
N VAL A 167 6.90 5.25 -10.70
CA VAL A 167 5.64 4.54 -10.44
C VAL A 167 5.40 3.45 -11.50
N SER A 168 5.68 3.72 -12.79
CA SER A 168 5.52 2.73 -13.87
C SER A 168 6.47 1.55 -13.68
N THR A 169 7.74 1.81 -13.38
CA THR A 169 8.74 0.78 -13.12
C THR A 169 8.36 -0.05 -11.89
N TYR A 170 7.94 0.63 -10.82
CA TYR A 170 7.48 -0.04 -9.60
C TYR A 170 6.26 -0.93 -9.86
N ALA A 171 5.26 -0.44 -10.58
CA ALA A 171 4.08 -1.21 -10.95
C ALA A 171 4.47 -2.45 -11.76
N THR A 172 5.35 -2.31 -12.73
CA THR A 172 5.81 -3.40 -13.60
C THR A 172 6.57 -4.46 -12.81
N VAL A 173 7.57 -4.05 -12.02
CA VAL A 173 8.38 -4.99 -11.21
C VAL A 173 7.53 -5.70 -10.16
N SER A 174 6.62 -4.97 -9.49
CA SER A 174 5.70 -5.56 -8.52
C SER A 174 4.74 -6.57 -9.16
N ALA A 175 4.23 -6.28 -10.36
CA ALA A 175 3.38 -7.20 -11.10
C ALA A 175 4.14 -8.45 -11.52
N MET A 176 5.37 -8.31 -12.01
CA MET A 176 6.24 -9.44 -12.36
C MET A 176 6.56 -10.30 -11.13
N PHE A 177 6.92 -9.67 -10.02
CA PHE A 177 7.24 -10.35 -8.77
C PHE A 177 6.05 -11.18 -8.25
N TRP A 178 4.88 -10.55 -8.19
CA TRP A 178 3.64 -11.21 -7.81
C TRP A 178 3.27 -12.36 -8.75
N PHE A 179 3.34 -12.15 -10.07
CA PHE A 179 2.98 -13.16 -11.06
C PHE A 179 3.94 -14.37 -11.01
N VAL A 180 5.26 -14.13 -10.96
CA VAL A 180 6.26 -15.20 -10.83
C VAL A 180 5.99 -16.04 -9.59
N GLY A 181 5.72 -15.39 -8.45
CA GLY A 181 5.35 -16.05 -7.21
C GLY A 181 4.11 -16.94 -7.33
N LEU A 182 3.13 -16.58 -8.16
CA LEU A 182 1.88 -17.33 -8.37
C LEU A 182 2.02 -18.56 -9.27
N ILE A 183 3.07 -18.67 -10.09
CA ILE A 183 3.20 -19.73 -11.10
C ILE A 183 3.06 -21.15 -10.50
N PRO A 184 3.78 -21.54 -9.40
CA PRO A 184 3.62 -22.83 -8.77
C PRO A 184 2.21 -23.07 -8.20
N ASP A 185 1.61 -22.02 -7.66
CA ASP A 185 0.27 -22.06 -7.08
C ASP A 185 -0.80 -22.23 -8.17
N PHE A 186 -0.66 -21.58 -9.32
CA PHE A 186 -1.53 -21.80 -10.49
C PHE A 186 -1.46 -23.23 -10.99
N ALA A 187 -0.29 -23.86 -11.02
CA ALA A 187 -0.16 -25.28 -11.38
C ALA A 187 -0.91 -26.17 -10.38
N THR A 188 -0.81 -25.87 -9.08
CA THR A 188 -1.55 -26.59 -8.04
C THR A 188 -3.06 -26.43 -8.21
N LEU A 189 -3.55 -25.23 -8.52
CA LEU A 189 -4.98 -24.97 -8.78
C LEU A 189 -5.46 -25.65 -10.06
N ARG A 190 -4.65 -25.65 -11.14
CA ARG A 190 -4.93 -26.39 -12.39
C ARG A 190 -5.18 -27.87 -12.11
N ASP A 191 -4.27 -28.49 -11.35
CA ASP A 191 -4.32 -29.94 -11.11
C ASP A 191 -5.52 -30.34 -10.20
N ARG A 192 -5.98 -29.41 -9.35
CA ARG A 192 -7.12 -29.60 -8.44
C ARG A 192 -8.46 -29.10 -8.99
N ALA A 193 -8.45 -28.27 -10.01
CA ALA A 193 -9.68 -27.75 -10.60
C ALA A 193 -10.55 -28.86 -11.19
N LYS A 194 -11.85 -28.88 -10.86
CA LYS A 194 -12.81 -29.84 -11.39
C LYS A 194 -13.42 -29.38 -12.73
N SER A 195 -13.51 -28.06 -12.93
CA SER A 195 -14.08 -27.43 -14.11
C SER A 195 -13.03 -27.27 -15.21
N THR A 196 -13.39 -27.67 -16.45
CA THR A 196 -12.50 -27.53 -17.61
C THR A 196 -12.07 -26.09 -17.90
N PRO A 197 -12.94 -25.07 -17.85
CA PRO A 197 -12.50 -23.67 -18.02
C PRO A 197 -11.44 -23.25 -17.02
N PHE A 198 -11.61 -23.60 -15.74
CA PHE A 198 -10.60 -23.27 -14.72
C PHE A 198 -9.27 -24.01 -14.93
N LYS A 199 -9.32 -25.28 -15.36
CA LYS A 199 -8.10 -26.02 -15.75
C LYS A 199 -7.34 -25.33 -16.87
N ILE A 200 -8.05 -24.85 -17.89
CA ILE A 200 -7.43 -24.14 -19.03
C ILE A 200 -6.82 -22.82 -18.56
N VAL A 201 -7.58 -22.00 -17.84
CA VAL A 201 -7.12 -20.69 -17.37
C VAL A 201 -5.90 -20.83 -16.46
N TYR A 202 -5.99 -21.64 -15.41
CA TYR A 202 -4.84 -21.86 -14.52
C TYR A 202 -3.67 -22.57 -15.23
N GLY A 203 -3.95 -23.42 -16.21
CA GLY A 203 -2.94 -24.06 -17.04
C GLY A 203 -2.14 -23.05 -17.88
N MET A 204 -2.80 -22.09 -18.48
CA MET A 204 -2.15 -21.00 -19.22
C MET A 204 -1.33 -20.11 -18.26
N LEU A 205 -1.91 -19.71 -17.11
CA LEU A 205 -1.24 -18.87 -16.12
C LEU A 205 -0.05 -19.58 -15.45
N ALA A 206 -0.07 -20.91 -15.35
CA ALA A 206 1.05 -21.70 -14.84
C ALA A 206 2.23 -21.80 -15.81
N MET A 207 2.13 -21.29 -17.04
CA MET A 207 3.21 -21.20 -18.02
C MET A 207 4.00 -22.51 -18.22
N GLY A 208 3.30 -23.66 -18.23
CA GLY A 208 3.93 -24.98 -18.41
C GLY A 208 4.65 -25.54 -17.18
N TRP A 209 4.41 -24.95 -15.99
CA TRP A 209 4.99 -25.44 -14.75
C TRP A 209 4.64 -26.91 -14.47
N ARG A 210 5.66 -27.73 -14.20
CA ARG A 210 5.57 -29.18 -13.91
C ARG A 210 6.22 -29.59 -12.59
N GLY A 211 6.79 -28.64 -11.84
CA GLY A 211 7.43 -28.90 -10.54
C GLY A 211 8.75 -29.73 -10.62
N SER A 212 9.45 -29.71 -11.78
CA SER A 212 10.76 -30.35 -11.89
C SER A 212 11.82 -29.59 -11.08
N ALA A 213 12.91 -30.26 -10.70
CA ALA A 213 14.03 -29.62 -10.00
C ALA A 213 14.55 -28.37 -10.75
N ARG A 214 14.62 -28.45 -12.10
CA ARG A 214 15.02 -27.31 -12.94
C ARG A 214 14.02 -26.15 -12.85
N HIS A 215 12.71 -26.43 -12.79
CA HIS A 215 11.69 -25.37 -12.62
C HIS A 215 11.83 -24.70 -11.26
N TRP A 216 12.04 -25.45 -10.19
CA TRP A 216 12.24 -24.89 -8.86
C TRP A 216 13.50 -24.03 -8.80
N HIS A 217 14.64 -24.53 -9.30
CA HIS A 217 15.88 -23.77 -9.34
C HIS A 217 15.73 -22.44 -10.10
N ASN A 218 15.11 -22.47 -11.27
CA ASN A 218 14.89 -21.26 -12.05
C ASN A 218 13.91 -20.28 -11.35
N TYR A 219 12.88 -20.82 -10.70
CA TYR A 219 11.91 -20.04 -9.93
C TYR A 219 12.56 -19.33 -8.76
N GLU A 220 13.30 -20.06 -7.94
CA GLU A 220 13.99 -19.52 -6.76
C GLU A 220 15.00 -18.43 -7.17
N THR A 221 15.76 -18.68 -8.23
CA THR A 221 16.71 -17.70 -8.77
C THR A 221 15.99 -16.44 -9.27
N ALA A 222 14.95 -16.60 -10.08
CA ALA A 222 14.20 -15.47 -10.62
C ALA A 222 13.49 -14.68 -9.51
N TYR A 223 12.90 -15.38 -8.54
CA TYR A 223 12.19 -14.77 -7.43
C TYR A 223 13.13 -13.98 -6.51
N LEU A 224 14.32 -14.52 -6.25
CA LEU A 224 15.37 -13.85 -5.47
C LEU A 224 15.92 -12.61 -6.20
N LEU A 225 16.16 -12.70 -7.51
CA LEU A 225 16.62 -11.56 -8.32
C LEU A 225 15.57 -10.45 -8.35
N LEU A 226 14.29 -10.81 -8.52
CA LEU A 226 13.19 -9.83 -8.48
C LEU A 226 13.05 -9.19 -7.10
N ALA A 227 13.24 -9.94 -6.01
CA ALA A 227 13.26 -9.38 -4.66
C ALA A 227 14.42 -8.40 -4.47
N GLY A 228 15.62 -8.76 -4.97
CA GLY A 228 16.79 -7.88 -4.96
C GLY A 228 16.57 -6.59 -5.74
N LEU A 229 15.86 -6.64 -6.88
CA LEU A 229 15.51 -5.47 -7.67
C LEU A 229 14.38 -4.64 -7.01
N ALA A 230 13.35 -5.29 -6.48
CA ALA A 230 12.21 -4.63 -5.90
C ALA A 230 12.55 -3.86 -4.62
N THR A 231 13.54 -4.32 -3.85
CA THR A 231 13.92 -3.70 -2.57
C THR A 231 14.41 -2.24 -2.73
N PRO A 232 15.45 -1.92 -3.53
CA PRO A 232 15.84 -0.51 -3.73
C PRO A 232 14.76 0.28 -4.47
N LEU A 233 13.99 -0.38 -5.36
CA LEU A 233 12.95 0.28 -6.11
C LEU A 233 11.81 0.78 -5.23
N VAL A 234 11.36 0.00 -4.25
CA VAL A 234 10.30 0.42 -3.33
C VAL A 234 10.72 1.64 -2.50
N ILE A 235 12.00 1.70 -2.08
CA ILE A 235 12.54 2.85 -1.35
C ILE A 235 12.64 4.07 -2.28
N SER A 236 13.15 3.89 -3.50
CA SER A 236 13.36 4.98 -4.45
C SER A 236 12.07 5.63 -4.93
N VAL A 237 11.02 4.85 -5.17
CA VAL A 237 9.72 5.39 -5.64
C VAL A 237 9.16 6.40 -4.63
N HIS A 238 9.12 6.04 -3.35
CA HIS A 238 8.57 6.97 -2.36
C HIS A 238 9.50 8.14 -2.05
N THR A 239 10.80 7.94 -2.24
CA THR A 239 11.78 9.03 -2.22
C THR A 239 11.50 10.04 -3.35
N VAL A 240 11.26 9.56 -4.59
CA VAL A 240 10.93 10.43 -5.74
C VAL A 240 9.63 11.17 -5.50
N VAL A 241 8.55 10.48 -5.08
CA VAL A 241 7.27 11.12 -4.71
C VAL A 241 7.45 12.20 -3.62
N SER A 242 8.37 12.01 -2.68
CA SER A 242 8.66 13.03 -1.66
C SER A 242 9.33 14.27 -2.23
N TRP A 243 10.09 14.13 -3.32
CA TRP A 243 10.74 15.26 -3.99
C TRP A 243 9.77 16.17 -4.71
N ASP A 244 8.55 15.75 -5.02
CA ASP A 244 7.49 16.63 -5.50
C ASP A 244 7.22 17.78 -4.53
N PHE A 245 7.52 17.55 -3.26
CA PHE A 245 7.42 18.54 -2.20
C PHE A 245 8.79 19.09 -1.81
N ALA A 246 9.75 18.23 -1.51
CA ALA A 246 11.03 18.61 -0.89
C ALA A 246 11.90 19.54 -1.74
N VAL A 247 11.82 19.49 -3.07
CA VAL A 247 12.54 20.41 -3.97
C VAL A 247 11.71 21.64 -4.34
N GLY A 248 10.46 21.72 -3.88
CA GLY A 248 9.59 22.87 -4.07
C GLY A 248 10.01 24.05 -3.22
N LEU A 249 9.53 25.25 -3.59
CA LEU A 249 9.82 26.49 -2.84
C LEU A 249 8.77 26.81 -1.76
N VAL A 250 7.67 26.06 -1.73
CA VAL A 250 6.54 26.32 -0.84
C VAL A 250 6.93 26.09 0.62
N PRO A 251 6.61 27.01 1.54
CA PRO A 251 6.89 26.84 2.96
C PRO A 251 6.26 25.57 3.52
N GLY A 252 7.03 24.77 4.27
CA GLY A 252 6.62 23.48 4.79
C GLY A 252 6.72 22.32 3.82
N TRP A 253 7.16 22.56 2.59
CA TRP A 253 7.54 21.51 1.64
C TRP A 253 9.03 21.37 1.53
N HIS A 254 9.76 22.49 1.54
CA HIS A 254 11.20 22.56 1.35
C HIS A 254 11.94 22.00 2.58
N ALA A 255 11.98 20.67 2.71
CA ALA A 255 12.61 20.01 3.84
C ALA A 255 13.38 18.75 3.41
N THR A 256 14.65 18.65 3.84
CA THR A 256 15.52 17.51 3.53
C THR A 256 15.11 16.22 4.23
N ILE A 257 14.29 16.31 5.28
CA ILE A 257 13.78 15.14 6.01
C ILE A 257 12.66 14.40 5.26
N PHE A 258 12.02 15.02 4.26
CA PHE A 258 10.89 14.44 3.57
C PHE A 258 11.18 13.05 2.96
N PRO A 259 12.24 12.82 2.19
CA PRO A 259 12.49 11.51 1.62
C PRO A 259 12.54 10.38 2.64
N PRO A 260 13.38 10.41 3.69
CA PRO A 260 13.44 9.30 4.63
C PRO A 260 12.14 9.13 5.44
N TYR A 261 11.49 10.22 5.85
CA TYR A 261 10.27 10.09 6.63
C TYR A 261 9.06 9.67 5.77
N PHE A 262 8.99 10.06 4.49
CA PHE A 262 7.98 9.58 3.56
C PHE A 262 8.07 8.06 3.34
N VAL A 263 9.29 7.54 3.20
CA VAL A 263 9.51 6.08 3.11
C VAL A 263 9.05 5.37 4.39
N ALA A 264 9.44 5.89 5.57
CA ALA A 264 8.99 5.33 6.84
C ALA A 264 7.46 5.40 6.99
N GLY A 265 6.85 6.51 6.59
CA GLY A 265 5.40 6.71 6.59
C GLY A 265 4.67 5.75 5.64
N ALA A 266 5.25 5.47 4.48
CA ALA A 266 4.70 4.48 3.55
C ALA A 266 4.73 3.06 4.13
N ILE A 267 5.81 2.67 4.78
CA ILE A 267 5.91 1.39 5.48
C ILE A 267 4.87 1.33 6.62
N TYR A 268 4.79 2.37 7.41
CA TYR A 268 3.84 2.52 8.51
C TYR A 268 2.38 2.38 8.07
N ALA A 269 1.98 3.16 7.05
CA ALA A 269 0.64 3.10 6.46
C ALA A 269 0.33 1.73 5.83
N GLY A 270 1.32 1.18 5.13
CA GLY A 270 1.15 -0.09 4.46
C GLY A 270 0.97 -1.26 5.43
N PHE A 271 1.74 -1.34 6.53
CA PHE A 271 1.50 -2.36 7.57
C PHE A 271 0.16 -2.16 8.28
N ALA A 272 -0.27 -0.92 8.50
CA ALA A 272 -1.61 -0.63 9.00
C ALA A 272 -2.69 -1.17 8.04
N MET A 273 -2.53 -0.97 6.72
CA MET A 273 -3.48 -1.50 5.74
C MET A 273 -3.43 -3.04 5.67
N VAL A 274 -2.24 -3.65 5.73
CA VAL A 274 -2.12 -5.11 5.79
C VAL A 274 -2.87 -5.68 7.00
N LEU A 275 -2.71 -5.09 8.19
CA LEU A 275 -3.48 -5.50 9.38
C LEU A 275 -4.99 -5.29 9.21
N THR A 276 -5.39 -4.17 8.64
CA THR A 276 -6.81 -3.86 8.35
C THR A 276 -7.46 -4.92 7.46
N LEU A 277 -6.71 -5.48 6.50
CA LEU A 277 -7.21 -6.52 5.59
C LEU A 277 -7.02 -7.93 6.15
N ALA A 278 -5.87 -8.23 6.76
CA ALA A 278 -5.53 -9.56 7.26
C ALA A 278 -6.47 -10.01 8.37
N ILE A 279 -6.84 -9.12 9.28
CA ILE A 279 -7.70 -9.46 10.44
C ILE A 279 -9.08 -9.94 9.99
N PRO A 280 -9.84 -9.24 9.11
CA PRO A 280 -11.08 -9.76 8.57
C PRO A 280 -10.89 -11.03 7.73
N LEU A 281 -9.90 -11.08 6.83
CA LEU A 281 -9.64 -12.26 5.99
C LEU A 281 -9.37 -13.50 6.85
N ARG A 282 -8.52 -13.35 7.87
CA ARG A 282 -8.20 -14.40 8.84
C ARG A 282 -9.47 -15.00 9.47
N LYS A 283 -10.41 -14.15 9.89
CA LYS A 283 -11.66 -14.57 10.55
C LYS A 283 -12.66 -15.18 9.56
N PHE A 284 -12.89 -14.53 8.40
CA PHE A 284 -13.91 -14.97 7.45
C PHE A 284 -13.58 -16.28 6.74
N TYR A 285 -12.29 -16.56 6.51
CA TYR A 285 -11.84 -17.77 5.84
C TYR A 285 -11.26 -18.83 6.78
N GLY A 286 -11.28 -18.59 8.11
CA GLY A 286 -10.75 -19.50 9.11
C GLY A 286 -9.27 -19.78 8.87
N LEU A 287 -8.47 -18.71 8.79
CA LEU A 287 -7.03 -18.75 8.51
C LEU A 287 -6.19 -18.49 9.77
N GLU A 288 -6.77 -18.70 10.96
CA GLU A 288 -6.13 -18.44 12.25
C GLU A 288 -4.84 -19.24 12.42
N ASP A 289 -4.79 -20.45 11.89
CA ASP A 289 -3.62 -21.33 11.96
C ASP A 289 -2.50 -20.91 11.01
N PHE A 290 -2.80 -20.14 9.97
CA PHE A 290 -1.83 -19.65 9.00
C PHE A 290 -1.41 -18.21 9.26
N ILE A 291 -2.33 -17.35 9.69
CA ILE A 291 -2.06 -15.98 10.13
C ILE A 291 -2.18 -15.95 11.65
N THR A 292 -1.16 -16.44 12.34
CA THR A 292 -1.13 -16.56 13.79
C THR A 292 -0.94 -15.20 14.48
N MET A 293 -1.05 -15.16 15.80
CA MET A 293 -0.75 -13.94 16.59
C MET A 293 0.69 -13.45 16.38
N ARG A 294 1.64 -14.34 16.08
CA ARG A 294 3.02 -13.98 15.78
C ARG A 294 3.11 -13.01 14.59
N HIS A 295 2.32 -13.23 13.53
CA HIS A 295 2.25 -12.33 12.37
C HIS A 295 1.70 -10.96 12.75
N LEU A 296 0.56 -10.94 13.46
CA LEU A 296 -0.08 -9.69 13.87
C LEU A 296 0.81 -8.88 14.81
N GLU A 297 1.47 -9.54 15.75
CA GLU A 297 2.38 -8.89 16.69
C GLU A 297 3.64 -8.36 15.99
N ASN A 298 4.23 -9.10 15.05
CA ASN A 298 5.38 -8.65 14.27
C ASN A 298 5.04 -7.44 13.41
N MET A 299 3.89 -7.45 12.73
CA MET A 299 3.41 -6.29 11.98
C MET A 299 3.20 -5.07 12.89
N ALA A 300 2.64 -5.26 14.08
CA ALA A 300 2.47 -4.20 15.06
C ALA A 300 3.80 -3.61 15.55
N LYS A 301 4.83 -4.45 15.74
CA LYS A 301 6.18 -4.00 16.10
C LYS A 301 6.84 -3.17 14.98
N VAL A 302 6.66 -3.59 13.72
CA VAL A 302 7.14 -2.81 12.57
C VAL A 302 6.40 -1.47 12.48
N MET A 303 5.06 -1.48 12.66
CA MET A 303 4.29 -0.24 12.73
C MET A 303 4.78 0.70 13.84
N LEU A 304 5.04 0.18 15.04
CA LEU A 304 5.55 0.98 16.14
C LEU A 304 6.91 1.61 15.77
N ALA A 305 7.84 0.81 15.27
CA ALA A 305 9.18 1.29 14.90
C ALA A 305 9.12 2.37 13.80
N THR A 306 8.35 2.14 12.75
CA THR A 306 8.21 3.11 11.64
C THR A 306 7.38 4.32 12.04
N GLY A 307 6.38 4.16 12.91
CA GLY A 307 5.63 5.27 13.49
C GLY A 307 6.48 6.20 14.36
N LEU A 308 7.48 5.66 15.08
CA LEU A 308 8.45 6.48 15.80
C LEU A 308 9.35 7.29 14.85
N ILE A 309 9.74 6.72 13.70
CA ILE A 309 10.51 7.44 12.68
C ILE A 309 9.65 8.56 12.06
N VAL A 310 8.37 8.30 11.79
CA VAL A 310 7.42 9.32 11.32
C VAL A 310 7.29 10.46 12.34
N GLY A 311 7.14 10.11 13.62
CA GLY A 311 7.08 11.09 14.70
C GLY A 311 8.36 11.93 14.82
N TYR A 312 9.52 11.31 14.63
CA TYR A 312 10.78 12.00 14.53
C TYR A 312 10.80 12.98 13.34
N GLY A 313 10.28 12.55 12.17
CA GLY A 313 10.16 13.41 11.00
C GLY A 313 9.35 14.68 11.26
N TYR A 314 8.19 14.57 11.93
CA TYR A 314 7.36 15.73 12.30
C TYR A 314 8.09 16.67 13.28
N MET A 315 8.82 16.09 14.22
CA MET A 315 9.61 16.88 15.19
C MET A 315 10.72 17.64 14.49
N VAL A 316 11.45 17.01 13.58
CA VAL A 316 12.54 17.64 12.80
C VAL A 316 11.96 18.74 11.90
N GLU A 317 10.83 18.53 11.25
CA GLU A 317 10.18 19.56 10.41
C GLU A 317 9.84 20.81 11.25
N ALA A 318 9.22 20.64 12.40
CA ALA A 318 8.89 21.73 13.30
C ALA A 318 10.15 22.41 13.86
N PHE A 319 11.16 21.62 14.24
CA PHE A 319 12.43 22.14 14.75
C PHE A 319 13.16 22.96 13.68
N MET A 320 13.25 22.47 12.45
CA MET A 320 13.95 23.16 11.36
C MET A 320 13.23 24.46 10.97
N ALA A 321 11.91 24.47 10.96
CA ALA A 321 11.13 25.68 10.72
C ALA A 321 11.41 26.76 11.79
N TRP A 322 11.57 26.37 13.06
CA TRP A 322 11.92 27.27 14.15
C TRP A 322 13.41 27.66 14.10
N TYR A 323 14.31 26.71 13.94
CA TYR A 323 15.77 26.92 14.00
C TYR A 323 16.29 27.74 12.82
N SER A 324 15.72 27.58 11.63
CA SER A 324 16.13 28.35 10.44
C SER A 324 15.95 29.86 10.57
N GLY A 325 15.08 30.30 11.46
CA GLY A 325 14.72 31.72 11.58
C GLY A 325 13.98 32.29 10.36
N ASN A 326 13.59 31.43 9.41
CA ASN A 326 12.81 31.84 8.25
C ASN A 326 11.37 32.18 8.68
N PRO A 327 10.90 33.43 8.49
CA PRO A 327 9.56 33.85 8.96
C PRO A 327 8.42 33.09 8.25
N ASN A 328 8.60 32.67 6.99
CA ASN A 328 7.57 31.96 6.25
C ASN A 328 7.42 30.53 6.77
N GLU A 329 8.54 29.84 7.07
CA GLU A 329 8.52 28.49 7.65
C GLU A 329 7.92 28.51 9.07
N GLY A 330 8.35 29.46 9.90
CA GLY A 330 7.76 29.65 11.23
C GLY A 330 6.27 29.97 11.19
N PHE A 331 5.84 30.83 10.26
CA PHE A 331 4.42 31.12 10.05
C PHE A 331 3.65 29.87 9.62
N MET A 332 4.19 29.07 8.71
CA MET A 332 3.54 27.85 8.22
C MET A 332 3.27 26.84 9.35
N ILE A 333 4.25 26.59 10.23
CA ILE A 333 4.05 25.70 11.41
C ILE A 333 2.99 26.28 12.35
N LEU A 334 3.00 27.58 12.63
CA LEU A 334 1.97 28.21 13.45
C LEU A 334 0.58 28.13 12.79
N ASN A 335 0.52 28.28 11.47
CA ASN A 335 -0.72 28.15 10.70
C ASN A 335 -1.28 26.71 10.73
N ARG A 336 -0.42 25.68 10.72
CA ARG A 336 -0.87 24.29 10.96
C ARG A 336 -1.47 24.11 12.34
N MET A 337 -0.83 24.69 13.40
CA MET A 337 -1.24 24.53 14.79
C MET A 337 -2.47 25.36 15.17
N ARG A 338 -2.67 26.54 14.58
CA ARG A 338 -3.66 27.56 14.99
C ARG A 338 -4.52 28.10 13.85
N GLY A 339 -4.23 27.75 12.61
CA GLY A 339 -4.94 28.21 11.43
C GLY A 339 -6.27 27.47 11.21
N PRO A 340 -6.93 27.73 10.08
CA PRO A 340 -8.25 27.18 9.79
C PRO A 340 -8.30 25.65 9.75
N TYR A 341 -7.18 24.98 9.44
CA TYR A 341 -7.06 23.54 9.38
C TYR A 341 -6.41 22.93 10.63
N ALA A 342 -6.25 23.67 11.71
CA ALA A 342 -5.67 23.18 12.97
C ALA A 342 -6.34 21.91 13.51
N PRO A 343 -7.67 21.71 13.43
CA PRO A 343 -8.29 20.43 13.84
C PRO A 343 -7.75 19.21 13.10
N PHE A 344 -7.47 19.33 11.80
CA PHE A 344 -6.87 18.24 11.01
C PHE A 344 -5.43 17.96 11.41
N TYR A 345 -4.65 19.00 11.71
CA TYR A 345 -3.29 18.85 12.21
C TYR A 345 -3.25 18.13 13.57
N TRP A 346 -4.09 18.53 14.52
CA TRP A 346 -4.12 17.88 15.83
C TRP A 346 -4.71 16.47 15.77
N ALA A 347 -5.67 16.21 14.89
CA ALA A 347 -6.14 14.86 14.61
C ALA A 347 -5.03 13.98 14.04
N LEU A 348 -4.23 14.51 13.10
CA LEU A 348 -3.03 13.85 12.58
C LEU A 348 -2.05 13.48 13.71
N ILE A 349 -1.71 14.42 14.59
CA ILE A 349 -0.80 14.18 15.72
C ILE A 349 -1.35 13.07 16.62
N PHE A 350 -2.64 13.10 16.92
CA PHE A 350 -3.28 12.03 17.70
C PHE A 350 -3.17 10.67 17.01
N CYS A 351 -3.52 10.59 15.73
CA CYS A 351 -3.53 9.33 14.98
C CYS A 351 -2.12 8.73 14.81
N ASN A 352 -1.12 9.56 14.47
CA ASN A 352 0.19 9.06 14.06
C ASN A 352 1.25 9.11 15.18
N ILE A 353 1.06 9.93 16.21
CA ILE A 353 2.03 10.03 17.32
C ILE A 353 1.48 9.34 18.58
N VAL A 354 0.26 9.69 19.00
CA VAL A 354 -0.29 9.18 20.28
C VAL A 354 -0.76 7.73 20.13
N THR A 355 -1.54 7.43 19.10
CA THR A 355 -2.15 6.11 18.91
C THR A 355 -1.13 4.97 18.82
N PRO A 356 -0.02 5.05 18.07
CA PRO A 356 0.93 3.94 17.99
C PRO A 356 1.65 3.67 19.32
N GLN A 357 1.68 4.63 20.27
CA GLN A 357 2.31 4.39 21.58
C GLN A 357 1.58 3.31 22.40
N PHE A 358 0.29 3.08 22.14
CA PHE A 358 -0.43 1.97 22.79
C PHE A 358 0.12 0.59 22.40
N LEU A 359 0.86 0.48 21.27
CA LEU A 359 1.51 -0.75 20.86
C LEU A 359 2.70 -1.16 21.75
N TRP A 360 3.21 -0.29 22.63
CA TRP A 360 4.16 -0.68 23.68
C TRP A 360 3.55 -1.66 24.67
N ILE A 361 2.24 -1.55 24.92
CA ILE A 361 1.52 -2.38 25.87
C ILE A 361 1.26 -3.75 25.24
N LYS A 362 1.84 -4.82 25.79
CA LYS A 362 1.70 -6.19 25.28
C LYS A 362 0.24 -6.61 25.09
N ASN A 363 -0.63 -6.33 26.06
CA ASN A 363 -2.04 -6.70 26.00
C ASN A 363 -2.79 -6.02 24.83
N VAL A 364 -2.41 -4.81 24.45
CA VAL A 364 -2.96 -4.12 23.26
C VAL A 364 -2.39 -4.73 21.98
N ARG A 365 -1.09 -4.95 21.94
CA ARG A 365 -0.39 -5.52 20.80
C ARG A 365 -0.79 -6.96 20.48
N THR A 366 -1.28 -7.71 21.46
CA THR A 366 -1.80 -9.08 21.29
C THR A 366 -3.33 -9.14 21.19
N SER A 367 -4.03 -8.00 21.23
CA SER A 367 -5.48 -7.92 21.06
C SER A 367 -5.85 -7.72 19.58
N VAL A 368 -6.50 -8.72 18.97
CA VAL A 368 -6.93 -8.65 17.57
C VAL A 368 -7.85 -7.45 17.28
N PRO A 369 -8.91 -7.19 18.10
CA PRO A 369 -9.74 -5.99 17.89
C PRO A 369 -8.96 -4.69 18.12
N GLY A 370 -8.08 -4.66 19.14
CA GLY A 370 -7.24 -3.49 19.43
C GLY A 370 -6.32 -3.15 18.26
N LEU A 371 -5.65 -4.16 17.67
CA LEU A 371 -4.81 -3.96 16.49
C LEU A 371 -5.60 -3.47 15.29
N PHE A 372 -6.82 -3.99 15.07
CA PHE A 372 -7.67 -3.54 13.97
C PHE A 372 -8.04 -2.05 14.11
N VAL A 373 -8.45 -1.64 15.31
CA VAL A 373 -8.81 -0.24 15.58
C VAL A 373 -7.60 0.69 15.43
N ILE A 374 -6.44 0.31 15.97
CA ILE A 374 -5.20 1.08 15.81
C ILE A 374 -4.82 1.19 14.33
N ALA A 375 -4.89 0.10 13.57
CA ALA A 375 -4.59 0.10 12.16
C ALA A 375 -5.52 1.04 11.36
N MET A 376 -6.81 1.06 11.67
CA MET A 376 -7.78 1.99 11.05
C MET A 376 -7.46 3.45 11.39
N ILE A 377 -7.13 3.75 12.64
CA ILE A 377 -6.77 5.11 13.08
C ILE A 377 -5.49 5.56 12.37
N VAL A 378 -4.49 4.69 12.26
CA VAL A 378 -3.24 4.98 11.54
C VAL A 378 -3.49 5.25 10.06
N ASN A 379 -4.32 4.46 9.38
CA ASN A 379 -4.67 4.70 7.98
C ASN A 379 -5.34 6.06 7.78
N ALA A 380 -6.24 6.45 8.67
CA ALA A 380 -6.85 7.78 8.66
C ALA A 380 -5.81 8.87 8.94
N GLY A 381 -4.91 8.66 9.90
CA GLY A 381 -3.82 9.58 10.23
C GLY A 381 -2.86 9.81 9.08
N MET A 382 -2.52 8.77 8.33
CA MET A 382 -1.63 8.88 7.17
C MET A 382 -2.30 9.60 5.99
N TRP A 383 -3.62 9.48 5.85
CA TRP A 383 -4.37 10.32 4.91
C TRP A 383 -4.39 11.80 5.36
N LEU A 384 -4.66 12.05 6.65
CA LEU A 384 -4.60 13.39 7.23
C LEU A 384 -3.22 14.03 7.07
N GLU A 385 -2.14 13.27 7.16
CA GLU A 385 -0.78 13.76 6.92
C GLU A 385 -0.66 14.36 5.52
N ARG A 386 -1.10 13.63 4.49
CA ARG A 386 -1.06 14.11 3.11
C ARG A 386 -1.93 15.35 2.92
N PHE A 387 -3.10 15.37 3.56
CA PHE A 387 -3.97 16.56 3.57
C PHE A 387 -3.26 17.76 4.21
N VAL A 388 -2.65 17.60 5.37
CA VAL A 388 -1.94 18.67 6.07
C VAL A 388 -0.76 19.17 5.24
N ILE A 389 0.08 18.28 4.70
CA ILE A 389 1.23 18.69 3.88
C ILE A 389 0.77 19.50 2.65
N VAL A 390 -0.23 19.03 1.92
CA VAL A 390 -0.67 19.67 0.68
C VAL A 390 -1.46 20.94 0.97
N VAL A 391 -2.56 20.85 1.69
CA VAL A 391 -3.51 21.95 1.82
C VAL A 391 -2.98 23.07 2.71
N THR A 392 -2.36 22.74 3.86
CA THR A 392 -1.95 23.79 4.80
C THR A 392 -0.75 24.59 4.32
N SER A 393 0.06 24.05 3.42
CA SER A 393 1.16 24.80 2.81
C SER A 393 0.70 25.65 1.64
N LEU A 394 -0.23 25.15 0.81
CA LEU A 394 -0.69 25.87 -0.38
C LEU A 394 -1.71 26.98 -0.07
N HIS A 395 -2.61 26.80 0.88
CA HIS A 395 -3.71 27.76 1.12
C HIS A 395 -3.23 29.13 1.64
N ARG A 396 -2.04 29.20 2.20
CA ARG A 396 -1.39 30.41 2.72
C ARG A 396 0.11 30.35 2.50
N ASP A 397 0.51 30.55 1.27
CA ASP A 397 1.90 30.61 0.85
C ASP A 397 2.55 32.01 1.07
N PHE A 398 3.50 32.41 0.23
CA PHE A 398 4.25 33.66 0.35
C PHE A 398 3.41 34.94 0.20
N LEU A 399 2.31 34.88 -0.60
CA LEU A 399 1.57 36.06 -1.00
C LEU A 399 0.20 36.12 -0.30
N PRO A 400 0.02 36.98 0.74
CA PRO A 400 -1.26 37.10 1.43
C PRO A 400 -2.43 37.43 0.51
N SER A 401 -2.20 38.14 -0.60
CA SER A 401 -3.24 38.48 -1.58
C SER A 401 -3.77 37.28 -2.37
N SER A 402 -3.02 36.19 -2.41
CA SER A 402 -3.43 34.94 -3.08
C SER A 402 -3.99 33.87 -2.12
N TRP A 403 -3.99 34.13 -0.81
CA TRP A 403 -4.50 33.21 0.18
C TRP A 403 -5.96 32.83 -0.08
N GLY A 404 -6.28 31.54 0.09
CA GLY A 404 -7.62 31.03 -0.13
C GLY A 404 -7.91 29.76 0.65
N HIS A 405 -9.19 29.47 0.80
CA HIS A 405 -9.64 28.25 1.48
C HIS A 405 -9.95 27.15 0.47
N TYR A 406 -9.48 25.94 0.76
CA TYR A 406 -9.87 24.72 0.06
C TYR A 406 -11.01 24.04 0.82
N THR A 407 -12.11 23.81 0.13
CA THR A 407 -13.25 23.04 0.64
C THR A 407 -13.56 21.94 -0.35
N PRO A 408 -13.36 20.65 0.02
CA PRO A 408 -13.64 19.56 -0.88
C PRO A 408 -15.13 19.51 -1.23
N THR A 409 -15.43 19.29 -2.51
CA THR A 409 -16.79 19.12 -3.02
C THR A 409 -17.28 17.69 -2.86
N PHE A 410 -18.54 17.47 -3.18
CA PHE A 410 -19.11 16.12 -3.31
C PHE A 410 -18.28 15.25 -4.29
N TRP A 411 -17.75 15.81 -5.38
CA TRP A 411 -16.99 15.09 -6.39
C TRP A 411 -15.58 14.73 -5.93
N ASP A 412 -14.95 15.52 -5.07
CA ASP A 412 -13.69 15.15 -4.40
C ASP A 412 -13.89 13.89 -3.56
N TRP A 413 -14.92 13.89 -2.70
CA TRP A 413 -15.26 12.75 -1.86
C TRP A 413 -15.69 11.52 -2.65
N SER A 414 -16.52 11.71 -3.69
CA SER A 414 -16.99 10.61 -4.54
C SER A 414 -15.83 9.92 -5.26
N THR A 415 -14.86 10.68 -5.76
CA THR A 415 -13.66 10.13 -6.38
C THR A 415 -12.84 9.34 -5.37
N TYR A 416 -12.62 9.87 -4.16
CA TYR A 416 -11.87 9.19 -3.11
C TYR A 416 -12.54 7.89 -2.66
N ILE A 417 -13.81 7.96 -2.26
CA ILE A 417 -14.59 6.79 -1.83
C ILE A 417 -14.69 5.76 -2.96
N GLY A 418 -14.82 6.24 -4.18
CA GLY A 418 -14.85 5.39 -5.36
C GLY A 418 -13.55 4.63 -5.61
N THR A 419 -12.37 5.20 -5.33
CA THR A 419 -11.10 4.45 -5.39
C THR A 419 -10.99 3.41 -4.26
N ILE A 420 -11.55 3.67 -3.07
CA ILE A 420 -11.69 2.63 -2.03
C ILE A 420 -12.57 1.49 -2.55
N GLY A 421 -13.67 1.81 -3.25
CA GLY A 421 -14.52 0.83 -3.91
C GLY A 421 -13.76 -0.01 -4.93
N LEU A 422 -12.95 0.60 -5.79
CA LEU A 422 -12.11 -0.10 -6.76
C LEU A 422 -11.12 -1.03 -6.09
N PHE A 423 -10.41 -0.55 -5.07
CA PHE A 423 -9.47 -1.37 -4.29
C PHE A 423 -10.15 -2.60 -3.68
N LEU A 424 -11.31 -2.43 -3.04
CA LEU A 424 -12.07 -3.51 -2.46
C LEU A 424 -12.63 -4.46 -3.52
N THR A 425 -13.08 -3.95 -4.67
CA THR A 425 -13.54 -4.77 -5.81
C THR A 425 -12.43 -5.70 -6.29
N LEU A 426 -11.22 -5.17 -6.49
CA LEU A 426 -10.05 -5.95 -6.88
C LEU A 426 -9.67 -6.98 -5.80
N LEU A 427 -9.75 -6.60 -4.53
CA LEU A 427 -9.51 -7.52 -3.41
C LEU A 427 -10.52 -8.68 -3.38
N PHE A 428 -11.82 -8.40 -3.56
CA PHE A 428 -12.85 -9.47 -3.60
C PHE A 428 -12.63 -10.41 -4.78
N LEU A 429 -12.26 -9.90 -5.96
CA LEU A 429 -11.89 -10.71 -7.12
C LEU A 429 -10.65 -11.56 -6.85
N PHE A 430 -9.63 -10.96 -6.26
CA PHE A 430 -8.41 -11.67 -5.89
C PHE A 430 -8.70 -12.84 -4.96
N VAL A 431 -9.37 -12.61 -3.84
CA VAL A 431 -9.70 -13.65 -2.85
C VAL A 431 -10.55 -14.77 -3.46
N ARG A 432 -11.39 -14.44 -4.45
CA ARG A 432 -12.26 -15.43 -5.11
C ARG A 432 -11.53 -16.31 -6.11
N PHE A 433 -10.59 -15.77 -6.86
CA PHE A 433 -9.99 -16.45 -8.02
C PHE A 433 -8.51 -16.79 -7.84
N LEU A 434 -7.84 -16.24 -6.86
CA LEU A 434 -6.41 -16.43 -6.65
C LEU A 434 -6.13 -16.89 -5.20
N PRO A 435 -5.04 -17.63 -4.97
CA PRO A 435 -4.70 -18.09 -3.63
C PRO A 435 -4.27 -16.92 -2.75
N VAL A 436 -4.95 -16.74 -1.63
CA VAL A 436 -4.70 -15.64 -0.68
C VAL A 436 -3.36 -15.80 0.04
N ILE A 437 -2.95 -17.04 0.26
CA ILE A 437 -1.68 -17.43 0.88
C ILE A 437 -0.92 -18.29 -0.14
N SER A 438 0.40 -18.16 -0.19
CA SER A 438 1.23 -18.98 -1.07
C SER A 438 1.22 -20.45 -0.61
N ILE A 439 0.73 -21.34 -1.47
CA ILE A 439 0.67 -22.79 -1.18
C ILE A 439 2.10 -23.37 -1.17
N SER A 440 2.90 -22.96 -2.15
CA SER A 440 4.26 -23.47 -2.34
C SER A 440 5.17 -23.06 -1.17
N GLU A 441 5.18 -21.79 -0.80
CA GLU A 441 6.04 -21.29 0.28
C GLU A 441 5.58 -21.78 1.67
N MET A 442 4.25 -21.88 1.90
CA MET A 442 3.76 -22.45 3.17
C MET A 442 4.21 -23.89 3.42
N ARG A 443 4.41 -24.65 2.36
CA ARG A 443 4.92 -26.03 2.49
C ARG A 443 6.36 -26.06 2.96
N THR A 444 7.21 -25.11 2.58
CA THR A 444 8.63 -25.09 2.94
C THR A 444 8.90 -24.85 4.43
N ILE A 445 7.93 -24.24 5.14
CA ILE A 445 8.07 -23.95 6.58
C ILE A 445 7.45 -25.02 7.49
N LEU A 446 6.87 -26.07 6.92
CA LEU A 446 6.35 -27.19 7.70
C LEU A 446 7.49 -28.07 8.23
N PRO A 447 7.35 -28.65 9.45
CA PRO A 447 8.39 -29.52 10.01
C PRO A 447 8.83 -30.66 9.09
N GLY A 448 7.91 -31.25 8.32
CA GLY A 448 8.22 -32.30 7.36
C GLY A 448 9.00 -31.87 6.11
N ALA A 449 9.22 -30.56 5.91
CA ALA A 449 10.06 -30.03 4.84
C ALA A 449 11.52 -29.82 5.28
N GLN A 450 11.77 -29.79 6.59
CA GLN A 450 13.12 -29.64 7.14
C GLN A 450 13.82 -31.01 7.01
N VAL A 451 14.83 -31.07 6.15
CA VAL A 451 15.74 -32.21 6.14
C VAL A 451 16.58 -32.10 7.41
N GLU A 452 16.48 -33.09 8.31
CA GLU A 452 17.43 -33.20 9.41
C GLU A 452 18.83 -33.30 8.78
N GLU A 453 19.65 -32.25 8.98
CA GLU A 453 21.08 -32.37 8.71
C GLU A 453 21.60 -33.40 9.71
N GLU A 454 21.68 -34.66 9.29
CA GLU A 454 22.47 -35.66 10.00
C GLU A 454 23.88 -35.07 10.11
N HIS A 455 24.29 -34.80 11.33
CA HIS A 455 25.65 -34.40 11.66
C HIS A 455 26.64 -35.39 11.02
N ARG A 456 27.27 -34.97 9.92
CA ARG A 456 28.49 -35.60 9.43
C ARG A 456 29.71 -34.91 10.04
#